data_0c2e459b76cab00e81d40f0ed84cefa9
#
_entry.id   0c2e459b76cab00e81d40f0ed84cefa9
#
_cell.length_a   1.000
_cell.length_b   1.000
_cell.length_c   1.000
_cell.angle_alpha   90.00
_cell.angle_beta   90.00
_cell.angle_gamma   90.00
#
_symmetry.space_group_name_H-M   'P 1'
#
loop_
_entity.id
_entity.type
_entity.pdbx_description
1 polymer ?
#
loop_
_entity_poly.entity_id
_entity_poly.type
_entity_poly.pdbx_seq_one_letter_code
_entity_poly.pdbx_strand_id
1 'polypeptide(L)'
;MNYEESLMVKASWYYYFENMTQQAIADRLSISRMRVIKLLESARQSGIIQFRLRSDGVGMVEQSQKLIDKYHLKDVFLIPEVDTDEAHPNESIARAGAMYIADRLGDNACINVGYGDTLSRTLNHLATMVQSPVTCISLTGGVSNYLPNTRSNVFNARLYLMPAPLLASSPEMAGAMREEVSVSEIIRMSELSAFTLVGIGALGDSATVFRTGVLSPSDHFYLKMHNAVGDVLCHFLDKDGNLVHTPIEDRLISTPLDQLKAMPNVIGLAAGADKIEAIRAVLRGGYINILITDEPTANLLLRDE
;
A
#
# COMPACT_ATOMS: atom_id res chain seq x y z
N MET A 1 23.62 44.99 2.14
CA MET A 1 22.98 44.05 1.18
C MET A 1 23.49 44.42 -0.19
N ASN A 2 24.14 43.50 -0.87
CA ASN A 2 24.66 43.73 -2.23
C ASN A 2 23.52 43.52 -3.26
N TYR A 3 23.79 43.87 -4.54
CA TYR A 3 22.78 43.76 -5.61
C TYR A 3 22.25 42.36 -5.80
N GLU A 4 23.12 41.35 -5.69
CA GLU A 4 22.79 39.93 -5.84
C GLU A 4 21.87 39.46 -4.68
N GLU A 5 22.19 39.83 -3.44
CA GLU A 5 21.35 39.55 -2.28
C GLU A 5 19.98 40.21 -2.41
N SER A 6 19.91 41.43 -2.91
CA SER A 6 18.64 42.12 -3.14
C SER A 6 17.76 41.38 -4.17
N LEU A 7 18.38 40.84 -5.25
CA LEU A 7 17.67 40.04 -6.22
C LEU A 7 17.19 38.71 -5.63
N MET A 8 18.02 38.03 -4.80
CA MET A 8 17.64 36.82 -4.10
C MET A 8 16.43 37.06 -3.18
N VAL A 9 16.43 38.14 -2.40
CA VAL A 9 15.30 38.51 -1.54
C VAL A 9 14.04 38.78 -2.35
N LYS A 10 14.13 39.58 -3.44
CA LYS A 10 12.96 39.88 -4.27
C LYS A 10 12.39 38.64 -4.97
N ALA A 11 13.24 37.81 -5.56
CA ALA A 11 12.81 36.58 -6.21
C ALA A 11 12.12 35.65 -5.21
N SER A 12 12.67 35.54 -4.01
CA SER A 12 12.11 34.74 -2.92
C SER A 12 10.77 35.27 -2.45
N TRP A 13 10.64 36.58 -2.27
CA TRP A 13 9.38 37.21 -1.91
C TRP A 13 8.28 36.92 -2.93
N TYR A 14 8.55 37.14 -4.21
CA TYR A 14 7.57 36.91 -5.27
C TYR A 14 7.18 35.44 -5.37
N TYR A 15 8.14 34.52 -5.18
CA TYR A 15 7.88 33.08 -5.27
C TYR A 15 7.08 32.55 -4.09
N TYR A 16 7.50 32.85 -2.84
CA TYR A 16 6.94 32.22 -1.63
C TYR A 16 5.79 32.98 -1.00
N PHE A 17 5.72 34.28 -1.17
CA PHE A 17 4.65 35.11 -0.57
C PHE A 17 3.61 35.57 -1.60
N GLU A 18 4.01 35.89 -2.82
CA GLU A 18 3.07 36.28 -3.87
C GLU A 18 2.67 35.11 -4.77
N ASN A 19 3.19 33.89 -4.54
CA ASN A 19 2.91 32.66 -5.30
C ASN A 19 3.09 32.82 -6.82
N MET A 20 4.05 33.68 -7.25
CA MET A 20 4.31 33.90 -8.66
C MET A 20 5.08 32.71 -9.26
N THR A 21 4.81 32.38 -10.52
CA THR A 21 5.61 31.39 -11.26
C THR A 21 7.01 31.92 -11.53
N GLN A 22 7.99 31.04 -11.68
CA GLN A 22 9.37 31.43 -12.02
C GLN A 22 9.43 32.24 -13.30
N GLN A 23 8.55 31.99 -14.29
CA GLN A 23 8.48 32.77 -15.52
C GLN A 23 7.95 34.19 -15.24
N ALA A 24 6.86 34.32 -14.48
CA ALA A 24 6.33 35.63 -14.13
C ALA A 24 7.34 36.49 -13.34
N ILE A 25 8.14 35.87 -12.47
CA ILE A 25 9.22 36.52 -11.73
C ILE A 25 10.33 36.98 -12.71
N ALA A 26 10.70 36.15 -13.67
CA ALA A 26 11.69 36.46 -14.67
C ALA A 26 11.29 37.69 -15.49
N ASP A 27 10.03 37.72 -15.93
CA ASP A 27 9.47 38.85 -16.71
C ASP A 27 9.43 40.12 -15.85
N ARG A 28 9.00 40.03 -14.60
CA ARG A 28 8.90 41.16 -13.65
C ARG A 28 10.27 41.77 -13.30
N LEU A 29 11.29 40.91 -13.17
CA LEU A 29 12.64 41.33 -12.83
C LEU A 29 13.50 41.62 -14.07
N SER A 30 12.97 41.39 -15.29
CA SER A 30 13.69 41.54 -16.58
C SER A 30 14.97 40.67 -16.62
N ILE A 31 14.90 39.43 -16.13
CA ILE A 31 15.99 38.45 -16.15
C ILE A 31 15.50 37.10 -16.71
N SER A 32 16.41 36.19 -17.02
CA SER A 32 16.02 34.87 -17.53
C SER A 32 15.40 33.99 -16.43
N ARG A 33 14.49 33.10 -16.82
CA ARG A 33 13.94 32.08 -15.90
C ARG A 33 15.01 31.24 -15.21
N MET A 34 16.07 30.86 -15.94
CA MET A 34 17.22 30.14 -15.36
C MET A 34 17.93 30.96 -14.28
N ARG A 35 17.98 32.29 -14.44
CA ARG A 35 18.54 33.18 -13.42
C ARG A 35 17.66 33.18 -12.15
N VAL A 36 16.33 33.21 -12.30
CA VAL A 36 15.40 33.11 -11.16
C VAL A 36 15.60 31.80 -10.39
N ILE A 37 15.73 30.66 -11.09
CA ILE A 37 16.00 29.36 -10.47
C ILE A 37 17.29 29.42 -9.64
N LYS A 38 18.37 29.92 -10.19
CA LYS A 38 19.66 30.07 -9.48
C LYS A 38 19.58 31.01 -8.29
N LEU A 39 18.84 32.12 -8.39
CA LEU A 39 18.65 33.06 -7.29
C LEU A 39 17.88 32.39 -6.12
N LEU A 40 16.82 31.66 -6.39
CA LEU A 40 16.05 30.93 -5.39
C LEU A 40 16.88 29.83 -4.71
N GLU A 41 17.71 29.14 -5.48
CA GLU A 41 18.63 28.13 -4.94
C GLU A 41 19.72 28.76 -4.05
N SER A 42 20.36 29.83 -4.53
CA SER A 42 21.36 30.58 -3.75
C SER A 42 20.76 31.19 -2.48
N ALA A 43 19.51 31.68 -2.53
CA ALA A 43 18.81 32.22 -1.37
C ALA A 43 18.57 31.16 -0.29
N ARG A 44 18.32 29.90 -0.69
CA ARG A 44 18.22 28.75 0.25
C ARG A 44 19.60 28.40 0.84
N GLN A 45 20.61 28.29 -0.02
CA GLN A 45 21.97 27.93 0.41
C GLN A 45 22.59 28.97 1.32
N SER A 46 22.34 30.26 1.10
CA SER A 46 22.85 31.37 1.91
C SER A 46 22.02 31.67 3.16
N GLY A 47 20.92 30.94 3.41
CA GLY A 47 20.06 31.16 4.57
C GLY A 47 19.17 32.38 4.52
N ILE A 48 19.08 33.10 3.35
CA ILE A 48 18.11 34.18 3.12
C ILE A 48 16.66 33.64 3.26
N ILE A 49 16.45 32.39 2.84
CA ILE A 49 15.22 31.63 3.06
C ILE A 49 15.53 30.52 4.05
N GLN A 50 14.73 30.46 5.09
CA GLN A 50 14.75 29.37 6.07
C GLN A 50 13.37 28.73 6.14
N PHE A 51 13.30 27.40 5.93
CA PHE A 51 12.08 26.63 6.12
C PHE A 51 12.10 26.02 7.52
N ARG A 52 10.99 26.12 8.22
CA ARG A 52 10.78 25.40 9.48
C ARG A 52 9.62 24.43 9.28
N LEU A 53 9.94 23.16 9.27
CA LEU A 53 8.92 22.11 9.29
C LEU A 53 8.50 21.85 10.75
N ARG A 54 7.27 21.45 10.95
CA ARG A 54 6.81 21.02 12.28
C ARG A 54 7.57 19.72 12.64
N SER A 55 8.02 19.62 13.88
CA SER A 55 8.85 18.51 14.35
C SER A 55 8.14 17.15 14.28
N ASP A 56 6.83 17.14 14.49
CA ASP A 56 5.98 15.95 14.38
C ASP A 56 5.93 15.38 12.95
N GLY A 57 5.93 16.25 11.93
CA GLY A 57 5.95 15.79 10.54
C GLY A 57 7.33 15.37 10.04
N VAL A 58 8.42 15.97 10.55
CA VAL A 58 9.79 15.65 10.13
C VAL A 58 10.17 14.23 10.50
N GLY A 59 9.83 13.79 11.71
CA GLY A 59 10.13 12.44 12.19
C GLY A 59 9.52 11.35 11.31
N MET A 60 8.26 11.52 10.90
CA MET A 60 7.57 10.56 10.03
C MET A 60 8.19 10.50 8.63
N VAL A 61 8.63 11.64 8.07
CA VAL A 61 9.31 11.67 6.76
C VAL A 61 10.65 10.94 6.84
N GLU A 62 11.44 11.18 7.89
CA GLU A 62 12.72 10.48 8.10
C GLU A 62 12.54 8.97 8.30
N GLN A 63 11.51 8.56 9.04
CA GLN A 63 11.19 7.14 9.23
C GLN A 63 10.76 6.49 7.91
N SER A 64 9.91 7.16 7.13
CA SER A 64 9.52 6.69 5.80
C SER A 64 10.74 6.48 4.91
N GLN A 65 11.67 7.45 4.89
CA GLN A 65 12.88 7.35 4.07
C GLN A 65 13.78 6.18 4.52
N LYS A 66 13.96 5.98 5.83
CA LYS A 66 14.73 4.85 6.36
C LYS A 66 14.11 3.49 5.98
N LEU A 67 12.78 3.37 5.98
CA LEU A 67 12.11 2.15 5.53
C LEU A 67 12.26 1.93 4.03
N ILE A 68 12.13 3.00 3.22
CA ILE A 68 12.37 2.96 1.78
C ILE A 68 13.79 2.43 1.50
N ASP A 69 14.79 2.99 2.16
CA ASP A 69 16.19 2.61 1.97
C ASP A 69 16.48 1.18 2.46
N LYS A 70 15.94 0.79 3.64
CA LYS A 70 16.15 -0.54 4.24
C LYS A 70 15.55 -1.67 3.42
N TYR A 71 14.35 -1.46 2.86
CA TYR A 71 13.60 -2.51 2.17
C TYR A 71 13.44 -2.27 0.65
N HIS A 72 14.13 -1.28 0.10
CA HIS A 72 14.10 -0.92 -1.32
C HIS A 72 12.70 -0.64 -1.85
N LEU A 73 11.88 0.05 -1.04
CA LEU A 73 10.51 0.39 -1.39
C LEU A 73 10.47 1.61 -2.33
N LYS A 74 9.39 1.71 -3.09
CA LYS A 74 9.10 2.87 -3.93
C LYS A 74 8.53 4.04 -3.13
N ASP A 75 7.70 3.72 -2.12
CA ASP A 75 7.06 4.71 -1.25
C ASP A 75 6.65 4.08 0.09
N VAL A 76 6.61 4.89 1.14
CA VAL A 76 6.08 4.52 2.45
C VAL A 76 5.19 5.65 2.95
N PHE A 77 3.92 5.35 3.21
CA PHE A 77 2.98 6.29 3.79
C PHE A 77 2.70 5.94 5.24
N LEU A 78 3.16 6.79 6.15
CA LEU A 78 2.97 6.64 7.59
C LEU A 78 1.77 7.46 8.06
N ILE A 79 0.96 6.84 8.94
CA ILE A 79 -0.02 7.56 9.74
C ILE A 79 0.46 7.66 11.20
N PRO A 80 0.05 8.70 11.93
CA PRO A 80 0.32 8.79 13.36
C PRO A 80 -0.22 7.58 14.13
N GLU A 81 0.31 7.35 15.32
CA GLU A 81 -0.28 6.40 16.27
C GLU A 81 -1.76 6.71 16.47
N VAL A 82 -2.61 5.69 16.35
CA VAL A 82 -4.05 5.82 16.55
C VAL A 82 -4.37 5.36 17.97
N ASP A 83 -5.01 6.23 18.75
CA ASP A 83 -5.56 5.85 20.05
C ASP A 83 -6.55 4.68 19.88
N THR A 84 -6.21 3.54 20.47
CA THR A 84 -6.91 2.27 20.27
C THR A 84 -8.29 2.22 20.94
N ASP A 85 -8.63 3.21 21.74
CA ASP A 85 -9.89 3.22 22.52
C ASP A 85 -11.14 3.50 21.67
N GLU A 86 -11.02 4.07 20.48
CA GLU A 86 -12.17 4.43 19.63
C GLU A 86 -12.23 3.76 18.25
N ALA A 87 -11.17 3.15 17.75
CA ALA A 87 -11.16 2.61 16.40
C ALA A 87 -10.53 1.21 16.32
N HIS A 88 -11.13 0.35 15.51
CA HIS A 88 -10.54 -0.94 15.16
C HIS A 88 -9.16 -0.69 14.48
N PRO A 89 -8.08 -1.40 14.87
CA PRO A 89 -6.72 -1.12 14.34
C PRO A 89 -6.64 -1.08 12.81
N ASN A 90 -7.42 -1.90 12.12
CA ASN A 90 -7.45 -1.95 10.65
C ASN A 90 -8.20 -0.75 10.02
N GLU A 91 -8.99 0.01 10.78
CA GLU A 91 -9.84 1.08 10.23
C GLU A 91 -9.01 2.27 9.76
N SER A 92 -8.05 2.71 10.57
CA SER A 92 -7.18 3.86 10.25
C SER A 92 -6.27 3.55 9.07
N ILE A 93 -5.70 2.34 9.03
CA ILE A 93 -4.88 1.87 7.89
C ILE A 93 -5.73 1.76 6.62
N ALA A 94 -6.94 1.22 6.73
CA ALA A 94 -7.86 1.12 5.60
C ALA A 94 -8.23 2.49 5.02
N ARG A 95 -8.53 3.46 5.90
CA ARG A 95 -8.81 4.84 5.50
C ARG A 95 -7.60 5.51 4.85
N ALA A 96 -6.41 5.33 5.42
CA ALA A 96 -5.16 5.84 4.84
C ALA A 96 -4.90 5.25 3.44
N GLY A 97 -5.11 3.95 3.28
CA GLY A 97 -5.01 3.26 1.99
C GLY A 97 -5.99 3.82 0.96
N ALA A 98 -7.24 4.04 1.34
CA ALA A 98 -8.24 4.62 0.46
C ALA A 98 -7.88 6.05 0.03
N MET A 99 -7.42 6.90 0.96
CA MET A 99 -6.95 8.26 0.66
C MET A 99 -5.74 8.24 -0.29
N TYR A 100 -4.73 7.41 0.03
CA TYR A 100 -3.52 7.29 -0.78
C TYR A 100 -3.83 6.95 -2.24
N ILE A 101 -4.81 6.07 -2.46
CA ILE A 101 -5.19 5.62 -3.79
C ILE A 101 -6.10 6.64 -4.48
N ALA A 102 -7.11 7.18 -3.77
CA ALA A 102 -8.07 8.12 -4.34
C ALA A 102 -7.39 9.31 -5.03
N ASP A 103 -6.30 9.81 -4.43
CA ASP A 103 -5.51 10.94 -4.98
C ASP A 103 -4.72 10.56 -6.26
N ARG A 104 -4.61 9.27 -6.57
CA ARG A 104 -3.78 8.73 -7.65
C ARG A 104 -4.55 8.01 -8.74
N LEU A 105 -5.84 7.76 -8.51
CA LEU A 105 -6.72 7.14 -9.50
C LEU A 105 -7.15 8.15 -10.56
N GLY A 106 -7.01 7.75 -11.81
CA GLY A 106 -7.64 8.45 -12.95
C GLY A 106 -9.09 7.99 -13.15
N ASP A 107 -9.75 8.58 -14.14
CA ASP A 107 -11.10 8.16 -14.54
C ASP A 107 -11.12 6.70 -15.03
N ASN A 108 -12.15 5.96 -14.65
CA ASN A 108 -12.33 4.55 -14.97
C ASN A 108 -11.14 3.66 -14.58
N ALA A 109 -10.50 3.97 -13.46
CA ALA A 109 -9.34 3.24 -13.00
C ALA A 109 -9.64 1.77 -12.69
N CYS A 110 -8.62 0.93 -12.89
CA CYS A 110 -8.63 -0.48 -12.55
C CYS A 110 -7.64 -0.73 -11.41
N ILE A 111 -8.09 -1.42 -10.36
CA ILE A 111 -7.28 -1.80 -9.20
C ILE A 111 -7.42 -3.28 -8.91
N ASN A 112 -6.34 -3.92 -8.53
CA ASN A 112 -6.36 -5.26 -7.99
C ASN A 112 -6.58 -5.22 -6.48
N VAL A 113 -7.31 -6.18 -5.96
CA VAL A 113 -7.63 -6.26 -4.55
C VAL A 113 -7.42 -7.69 -4.05
N GLY A 114 -6.59 -7.83 -3.03
CA GLY A 114 -6.39 -9.07 -2.31
C GLY A 114 -7.52 -9.35 -1.31
N TYR A 115 -7.32 -10.37 -0.52
CA TYR A 115 -8.24 -10.85 0.51
C TYR A 115 -7.96 -10.17 1.87
N GLY A 116 -9.01 -9.90 2.65
CA GLY A 116 -8.89 -9.54 4.07
C GLY A 116 -9.73 -8.36 4.56
N ASP A 117 -9.87 -8.26 5.90
CA ASP A 117 -10.70 -7.26 6.58
C ASP A 117 -10.23 -5.81 6.28
N THR A 118 -8.93 -5.56 6.33
CA THR A 118 -8.36 -4.24 6.02
C THR A 118 -8.73 -3.79 4.61
N LEU A 119 -8.66 -4.70 3.64
CA LEU A 119 -8.96 -4.38 2.23
C LEU A 119 -10.46 -4.14 2.00
N SER A 120 -11.33 -4.93 2.65
CA SER A 120 -12.77 -4.71 2.61
C SER A 120 -13.13 -3.30 3.15
N ARG A 121 -12.50 -2.88 4.26
CA ARG A 121 -12.65 -1.52 4.82
C ARG A 121 -12.09 -0.45 3.88
N THR A 122 -10.93 -0.72 3.25
CA THR A 122 -10.32 0.21 2.28
C THR A 122 -11.27 0.46 1.11
N LEU A 123 -11.90 -0.58 0.57
CA LEU A 123 -12.90 -0.43 -0.50
C LEU A 123 -14.12 0.38 -0.05
N ASN A 124 -14.58 0.19 1.19
CA ASN A 124 -15.70 0.97 1.74
C ASN A 124 -15.37 2.46 1.82
N HIS A 125 -14.15 2.82 2.28
CA HIS A 125 -13.70 4.20 2.31
C HIS A 125 -13.51 4.76 0.89
N LEU A 126 -12.86 4.01 0.02
CA LEU A 126 -12.62 4.41 -1.37
C LEU A 126 -13.94 4.74 -2.08
N ALA A 127 -14.98 3.93 -1.85
CA ALA A 127 -16.32 4.15 -2.40
C ALA A 127 -16.93 5.51 -2.08
N THR A 128 -16.55 6.11 -0.94
CA THR A 128 -17.04 7.43 -0.54
C THR A 128 -16.18 8.59 -1.05
N MET A 129 -14.96 8.29 -1.53
CA MET A 129 -13.98 9.30 -1.93
C MET A 129 -13.92 9.51 -3.45
N VAL A 130 -14.23 8.48 -4.23
CA VAL A 130 -14.15 8.53 -5.69
C VAL A 130 -15.49 8.87 -6.32
N GLN A 131 -15.47 9.72 -7.33
CA GLN A 131 -16.67 10.11 -8.10
C GLN A 131 -16.84 9.25 -9.37
N SER A 132 -15.73 8.85 -9.98
CA SER A 132 -15.72 8.01 -11.18
C SER A 132 -15.78 6.53 -10.81
N PRO A 133 -16.41 5.67 -11.67
CA PRO A 133 -16.43 4.22 -11.44
C PRO A 133 -15.02 3.63 -11.34
N VAL A 134 -14.80 2.79 -10.34
CA VAL A 134 -13.56 2.04 -10.17
C VAL A 134 -13.82 0.57 -10.47
N THR A 135 -12.96 -0.03 -11.28
CA THR A 135 -12.98 -1.47 -11.54
C THR A 135 -12.06 -2.18 -10.54
N CYS A 136 -12.62 -3.06 -9.71
CA CYS A 136 -11.89 -3.86 -8.73
C CYS A 136 -11.79 -5.31 -9.21
N ILE A 137 -10.58 -5.85 -9.29
CA ILE A 137 -10.30 -7.21 -9.74
C ILE A 137 -9.76 -8.01 -8.55
N SER A 138 -10.38 -9.15 -8.24
CA SER A 138 -9.91 -10.01 -7.17
C SER A 138 -8.64 -10.78 -7.56
N LEU A 139 -7.70 -10.86 -6.64
CA LEU A 139 -6.45 -11.62 -6.81
C LEU A 139 -6.55 -13.04 -6.26
N THR A 140 -7.62 -13.36 -5.53
CA THR A 140 -7.83 -14.69 -4.95
C THR A 140 -9.25 -15.18 -5.22
N GLY A 141 -9.46 -16.47 -5.17
CA GLY A 141 -10.78 -17.06 -5.04
C GLY A 141 -11.46 -16.67 -3.70
N GLY A 142 -12.70 -17.15 -3.49
CA GLY A 142 -13.44 -16.89 -2.26
C GLY A 142 -14.30 -15.63 -2.31
N VAL A 143 -15.25 -15.60 -3.22
CA VAL A 143 -16.12 -14.45 -3.54
C VAL A 143 -16.78 -13.79 -2.33
N SER A 144 -17.21 -14.57 -1.33
CA SER A 144 -17.88 -14.08 -0.13
C SER A 144 -17.06 -13.11 0.72
N ASN A 145 -15.74 -13.08 0.54
CA ASN A 145 -14.83 -12.29 1.35
C ASN A 145 -14.50 -10.93 0.74
N TYR A 146 -14.92 -10.69 -0.50
CA TYR A 146 -14.72 -9.42 -1.21
C TYR A 146 -15.92 -8.49 -1.13
N LEU A 147 -17.09 -9.02 -0.79
CA LEU A 147 -18.27 -8.19 -0.68
C LEU A 147 -18.15 -7.34 0.59
N PRO A 148 -17.96 -6.02 0.45
CA PRO A 148 -17.96 -5.16 1.61
C PRO A 148 -19.29 -5.32 2.33
N ASN A 149 -19.29 -5.29 3.66
CA ASN A 149 -20.50 -5.11 4.46
C ASN A 149 -21.04 -3.68 4.22
N THR A 150 -21.38 -3.39 2.97
CA THR A 150 -21.78 -2.06 2.54
C THR A 150 -23.18 -1.76 3.05
N ARG A 151 -23.23 -0.93 4.08
CA ARG A 151 -24.43 -0.15 4.41
C ARG A 151 -24.60 1.04 3.44
N SER A 152 -23.69 1.21 2.49
CA SER A 152 -23.68 2.31 1.52
C SER A 152 -24.27 1.84 0.18
N ASN A 153 -25.41 2.40 -0.19
CA ASN A 153 -26.08 2.18 -1.49
C ASN A 153 -25.39 2.91 -2.66
N VAL A 154 -24.17 3.43 -2.49
CA VAL A 154 -23.51 4.32 -3.47
C VAL A 154 -22.10 3.83 -3.79
N PHE A 155 -21.92 2.53 -3.97
CA PHE A 155 -20.64 2.05 -4.47
C PHE A 155 -20.64 2.00 -5.99
N ASN A 156 -20.03 2.98 -6.61
CA ASN A 156 -19.86 3.02 -8.06
C ASN A 156 -18.62 2.20 -8.48
N ALA A 157 -18.61 0.91 -8.13
CA ALA A 157 -17.53 -0.01 -8.50
C ALA A 157 -18.05 -1.19 -9.31
N ARG A 158 -17.24 -1.63 -10.27
CA ARG A 158 -17.41 -2.89 -10.97
C ARG A 158 -16.48 -3.92 -10.31
N LEU A 159 -17.05 -5.02 -9.83
CA LEU A 159 -16.31 -6.09 -9.19
C LEU A 159 -16.15 -7.25 -10.15
N TYR A 160 -14.92 -7.57 -10.51
CA TYR A 160 -14.54 -8.78 -11.25
C TYR A 160 -13.95 -9.76 -10.25
N LEU A 161 -14.78 -10.68 -9.82
CA LEU A 161 -14.41 -11.67 -8.79
C LEU A 161 -14.02 -12.98 -9.45
N MET A 162 -12.93 -13.59 -8.98
CA MET A 162 -12.48 -14.89 -9.44
C MET A 162 -13.51 -15.97 -9.08
N PRO A 163 -14.13 -16.64 -10.07
CA PRO A 163 -15.27 -17.54 -9.84
C PRO A 163 -14.77 -18.94 -9.38
N ALA A 164 -14.00 -18.96 -8.30
CA ALA A 164 -13.42 -20.16 -7.71
C ALA A 164 -13.40 -20.05 -6.18
N PRO A 165 -13.36 -21.16 -5.43
CA PRO A 165 -13.08 -21.12 -4.00
C PRO A 165 -11.65 -20.63 -3.74
N LEU A 166 -11.35 -20.16 -2.54
CA LEU A 166 -9.99 -19.81 -2.13
C LEU A 166 -9.10 -21.07 -2.05
N LEU A 167 -9.64 -22.16 -1.54
CA LEU A 167 -8.99 -23.47 -1.47
C LEU A 167 -9.83 -24.52 -2.21
N ALA A 168 -9.23 -25.16 -3.20
CA ALA A 168 -9.83 -26.31 -3.87
C ALA A 168 -9.80 -27.55 -2.97
N SER A 169 -10.60 -28.56 -3.31
CA SER A 169 -10.66 -29.84 -2.58
C SER A 169 -9.42 -30.69 -2.76
N SER A 170 -8.71 -30.52 -3.90
CA SER A 170 -7.45 -31.22 -4.18
C SER A 170 -6.54 -30.36 -5.07
N PRO A 171 -5.23 -30.70 -5.15
CA PRO A 171 -4.29 -30.04 -6.07
C PRO A 171 -4.72 -30.13 -7.54
N GLU A 172 -5.23 -31.28 -7.97
CA GLU A 172 -5.71 -31.52 -9.33
C GLU A 172 -6.89 -30.60 -9.67
N MET A 173 -7.83 -30.45 -8.71
CA MET A 173 -8.95 -29.53 -8.86
C MET A 173 -8.49 -28.08 -8.92
N ALA A 174 -7.50 -27.69 -8.11
CA ALA A 174 -6.92 -26.36 -8.17
C ALA A 174 -6.29 -26.07 -9.54
N GLY A 175 -5.54 -27.04 -10.09
CA GLY A 175 -4.97 -26.95 -11.43
C GLY A 175 -6.04 -26.76 -12.50
N ALA A 176 -7.06 -27.62 -12.50
CA ALA A 176 -8.17 -27.52 -13.46
C ALA A 176 -8.92 -26.16 -13.37
N MET A 177 -9.16 -25.67 -12.14
CA MET A 177 -9.83 -24.37 -11.96
C MET A 177 -8.99 -23.17 -12.44
N ARG A 178 -7.66 -23.22 -12.30
CA ARG A 178 -6.77 -22.15 -12.83
C ARG A 178 -6.77 -22.10 -14.36
N GLU A 179 -7.00 -23.24 -15.03
CA GLU A 179 -7.09 -23.34 -16.49
C GLU A 179 -8.46 -22.93 -17.04
N GLU A 180 -9.48 -22.85 -16.21
CA GLU A 180 -10.81 -22.39 -16.63
C GLU A 180 -10.76 -20.98 -17.24
N VAL A 181 -11.46 -20.80 -18.37
CA VAL A 181 -11.47 -19.54 -19.13
C VAL A 181 -11.85 -18.38 -18.24
N SER A 182 -12.89 -18.53 -17.41
CA SER A 182 -13.39 -17.49 -16.51
C SER A 182 -12.40 -17.08 -15.44
N VAL A 183 -11.56 -17.99 -14.95
CA VAL A 183 -10.48 -17.73 -13.96
C VAL A 183 -9.29 -17.08 -14.65
N SER A 184 -8.85 -17.65 -15.78
CA SER A 184 -7.71 -17.12 -16.55
C SER A 184 -7.97 -15.72 -17.11
N GLU A 185 -9.23 -15.36 -17.40
CA GLU A 185 -9.60 -14.00 -17.81
C GLU A 185 -9.43 -13.00 -16.66
N ILE A 186 -9.83 -13.35 -15.44
CA ILE A 186 -9.61 -12.50 -14.25
C ILE A 186 -8.12 -12.26 -14.01
N ILE A 187 -7.31 -13.32 -14.11
CA ILE A 187 -5.85 -13.23 -13.98
C ILE A 187 -5.28 -12.27 -15.03
N ARG A 188 -5.66 -12.40 -16.30
CA ARG A 188 -5.21 -11.49 -17.37
C ARG A 188 -5.67 -10.04 -17.15
N MET A 189 -6.90 -9.84 -16.68
CA MET A 189 -7.40 -8.50 -16.34
C MET A 189 -6.56 -7.84 -15.23
N SER A 190 -6.05 -8.61 -14.29
CA SER A 190 -5.23 -8.08 -13.19
C SER A 190 -3.91 -7.44 -13.67
N GLU A 191 -3.38 -7.88 -14.82
CA GLU A 191 -2.17 -7.31 -15.43
C GLU A 191 -2.37 -5.87 -15.94
N LEU A 192 -3.62 -5.46 -16.16
CA LEU A 192 -3.97 -4.11 -16.65
C LEU A 192 -4.12 -3.08 -15.52
N SER A 193 -4.06 -3.50 -14.28
CA SER A 193 -4.29 -2.64 -13.13
C SER A 193 -3.09 -1.76 -12.80
N ALA A 194 -3.35 -0.48 -12.55
CA ALA A 194 -2.32 0.48 -12.16
C ALA A 194 -1.85 0.28 -10.71
N PHE A 195 -2.73 -0.20 -9.84
CA PHE A 195 -2.47 -0.42 -8.41
C PHE A 195 -2.97 -1.78 -7.95
N THR A 196 -2.24 -2.38 -7.04
CA THR A 196 -2.58 -3.66 -6.42
C THR A 196 -2.57 -3.49 -4.90
N LEU A 197 -3.70 -3.81 -4.27
CA LEU A 197 -3.88 -3.71 -2.82
C LEU A 197 -3.78 -5.09 -2.19
N VAL A 198 -2.86 -5.26 -1.24
CA VAL A 198 -2.72 -6.49 -0.48
C VAL A 198 -2.72 -6.21 1.02
N GLY A 199 -3.41 -7.06 1.77
CA GLY A 199 -3.28 -7.14 3.22
C GLY A 199 -2.09 -8.04 3.56
N ILE A 200 -1.56 -7.85 4.77
CA ILE A 200 -0.55 -8.74 5.34
C ILE A 200 -1.17 -9.40 6.57
N GLY A 201 -1.26 -10.71 6.54
CA GLY A 201 -1.80 -11.53 7.62
C GLY A 201 -0.70 -12.04 8.54
N ALA A 202 -0.92 -11.98 9.87
CA ALA A 202 -0.11 -12.69 10.84
C ALA A 202 -0.72 -14.06 11.14
N LEU A 203 0.08 -14.99 11.68
CA LEU A 203 -0.40 -16.32 12.09
C LEU A 203 -0.97 -16.36 13.51
N GLY A 204 -1.57 -15.26 13.96
CA GLY A 204 -2.29 -15.21 15.23
C GLY A 204 -3.67 -15.86 15.14
N ASP A 205 -4.25 -16.22 16.29
CA ASP A 205 -5.59 -16.83 16.36
C ASP A 205 -6.69 -15.88 15.85
N SER A 206 -6.43 -14.58 15.82
CA SER A 206 -7.31 -13.53 15.29
C SER A 206 -7.23 -13.38 13.76
N ALA A 207 -6.32 -14.08 13.07
CA ALA A 207 -6.15 -13.96 11.63
C ALA A 207 -7.45 -14.32 10.88
N THR A 208 -7.75 -13.52 9.85
CA THR A 208 -9.00 -13.64 9.09
C THR A 208 -9.20 -15.05 8.51
N VAL A 209 -8.15 -15.68 8.01
CA VAL A 209 -8.18 -17.02 7.39
C VAL A 209 -8.61 -18.12 8.37
N PHE A 210 -8.29 -17.98 9.67
CA PHE A 210 -8.74 -18.91 10.72
C PHE A 210 -10.14 -18.54 11.22
N ARG A 211 -10.38 -17.26 11.48
CA ARG A 211 -11.68 -16.78 11.97
C ARG A 211 -12.84 -17.06 11.01
N THR A 212 -12.58 -17.02 9.71
CA THR A 212 -13.59 -17.33 8.68
C THR A 212 -13.72 -18.83 8.39
N GLY A 213 -12.90 -19.67 9.01
CA GLY A 213 -12.94 -21.13 8.81
C GLY A 213 -12.37 -21.58 7.45
N VAL A 214 -11.64 -20.72 6.75
CA VAL A 214 -10.93 -21.09 5.50
C VAL A 214 -9.84 -22.11 5.80
N LEU A 215 -9.11 -21.90 6.89
CA LEU A 215 -8.12 -22.83 7.41
C LEU A 215 -8.59 -23.44 8.74
N SER A 216 -8.29 -24.71 8.90
CA SER A 216 -8.59 -25.46 10.12
C SER A 216 -7.54 -25.22 11.22
N PRO A 217 -7.83 -25.55 12.49
CA PRO A 217 -6.82 -25.53 13.55
C PRO A 217 -5.60 -26.43 13.26
N SER A 218 -5.80 -27.54 12.54
CA SER A 218 -4.69 -28.42 12.12
C SER A 218 -3.81 -27.74 11.06
N ASP A 219 -4.38 -26.99 10.13
CA ASP A 219 -3.61 -26.19 9.16
C ASP A 219 -2.78 -25.14 9.88
N HIS A 220 -3.34 -24.46 10.89
CA HIS A 220 -2.61 -23.49 11.71
C HIS A 220 -1.40 -24.11 12.42
N PHE A 221 -1.62 -25.25 13.05
CA PHE A 221 -0.54 -26.00 13.71
C PHE A 221 0.55 -26.42 12.70
N TYR A 222 0.14 -26.91 11.53
CA TYR A 222 1.06 -27.31 10.47
C TYR A 222 1.93 -26.13 9.99
N LEU A 223 1.31 -24.98 9.73
CA LEU A 223 2.02 -23.75 9.32
C LEU A 223 3.05 -23.30 10.36
N LYS A 224 2.69 -23.32 11.65
CA LYS A 224 3.63 -22.99 12.74
C LYS A 224 4.81 -23.97 12.79
N MET A 225 4.56 -25.26 12.62
CA MET A 225 5.62 -26.28 12.58
C MET A 225 6.59 -26.10 11.40
N HIS A 226 6.14 -25.48 10.32
CA HIS A 226 6.97 -25.17 9.16
C HIS A 226 7.51 -23.74 9.17
N ASN A 227 7.53 -23.09 10.36
CA ASN A 227 8.08 -21.74 10.57
C ASN A 227 7.44 -20.64 9.72
N ALA A 228 6.19 -20.80 9.31
CA ALA A 228 5.46 -19.70 8.72
C ALA A 228 5.25 -18.59 9.75
N VAL A 229 5.41 -17.33 9.36
CA VAL A 229 5.24 -16.15 10.23
C VAL A 229 4.08 -15.25 9.81
N GLY A 230 3.63 -15.38 8.57
CA GLY A 230 2.54 -14.58 8.03
C GLY A 230 2.22 -14.96 6.61
N ASP A 231 1.28 -14.21 6.01
CA ASP A 231 0.86 -14.42 4.63
C ASP A 231 0.65 -13.12 3.85
N VAL A 232 0.71 -13.25 2.55
CA VAL A 232 0.19 -12.30 1.57
C VAL A 232 -0.59 -13.06 0.51
N LEU A 233 -1.82 -12.64 0.21
CA LEU A 233 -2.74 -13.35 -0.69
C LEU A 233 -2.96 -14.83 -0.30
N CYS A 234 -2.87 -15.17 0.98
CA CYS A 234 -2.91 -16.53 1.54
C CYS A 234 -1.74 -17.43 1.16
N HIS A 235 -0.66 -16.88 0.57
CA HIS A 235 0.63 -17.55 0.45
C HIS A 235 1.41 -17.35 1.74
N PHE A 236 1.74 -18.41 2.44
CA PHE A 236 2.42 -18.36 3.74
C PHE A 236 3.92 -18.25 3.57
N LEU A 237 4.54 -17.38 4.35
CA LEU A 237 5.95 -17.02 4.25
C LEU A 237 6.69 -17.36 5.54
N ASP A 238 7.95 -17.77 5.41
CA ASP A 238 8.89 -17.84 6.52
C ASP A 238 9.44 -16.44 6.88
N LYS A 239 10.23 -16.36 7.94
CA LYS A 239 10.84 -15.10 8.41
C LYS A 239 11.75 -14.41 7.37
N ASP A 240 12.30 -15.17 6.43
CA ASP A 240 13.20 -14.66 5.40
C ASP A 240 12.44 -14.23 4.12
N GLY A 241 11.11 -14.40 4.12
CA GLY A 241 10.22 -14.04 3.02
C GLY A 241 10.10 -15.11 1.94
N ASN A 242 10.56 -16.34 2.21
CA ASN A 242 10.39 -17.45 1.28
C ASN A 242 9.02 -18.10 1.46
N LEU A 243 8.47 -18.59 0.35
CA LEU A 243 7.22 -19.35 0.36
C LEU A 243 7.38 -20.65 1.16
N VAL A 244 6.49 -20.87 2.12
CA VAL A 244 6.40 -22.13 2.88
C VAL A 244 5.55 -23.12 2.09
N HIS A 245 6.20 -24.10 1.48
CA HIS A 245 5.50 -25.15 0.72
C HIS A 245 4.71 -26.07 1.65
N THR A 246 3.40 -26.05 1.48
CA THR A 246 2.46 -26.85 2.28
C THR A 246 1.34 -27.40 1.39
N PRO A 247 0.62 -28.45 1.84
CA PRO A 247 -0.56 -28.93 1.12
C PRO A 247 -1.67 -27.86 0.93
N ILE A 248 -1.63 -26.77 1.68
CA ILE A 248 -2.53 -25.64 1.51
C ILE A 248 -2.17 -24.91 0.20
N GLU A 249 -0.88 -24.64 -0.01
CA GLU A 249 -0.36 -23.97 -1.20
C GLU A 249 -0.76 -24.69 -2.49
N ASP A 250 -0.68 -26.01 -2.50
CA ASP A 250 -1.03 -26.83 -3.68
C ASP A 250 -2.51 -26.70 -4.08
N ARG A 251 -3.39 -26.38 -3.11
CA ARG A 251 -4.83 -26.23 -3.30
C ARG A 251 -5.30 -24.78 -3.40
N LEU A 252 -4.39 -23.82 -3.20
CA LEU A 252 -4.71 -22.39 -3.15
C LEU A 252 -5.03 -21.85 -4.55
N ILE A 253 -6.14 -21.14 -4.69
CA ILE A 253 -6.50 -20.40 -5.90
C ILE A 253 -6.29 -18.92 -5.62
N SER A 254 -5.12 -18.47 -5.96
CA SER A 254 -4.63 -17.11 -5.73
C SER A 254 -3.64 -16.73 -6.83
N THR A 255 -3.44 -15.43 -7.03
CA THR A 255 -2.39 -14.92 -7.90
C THR A 255 -1.03 -15.35 -7.37
N PRO A 256 -0.18 -16.01 -8.18
CA PRO A 256 1.15 -16.45 -7.76
C PRO A 256 2.05 -15.30 -7.29
N LEU A 257 2.95 -15.57 -6.34
CA LEU A 257 3.84 -14.56 -5.75
C LEU A 257 4.82 -13.92 -6.76
N ASP A 258 5.27 -14.68 -7.76
CA ASP A 258 6.12 -14.16 -8.83
C ASP A 258 5.37 -13.15 -9.71
N GLN A 259 4.10 -13.43 -10.01
CA GLN A 259 3.23 -12.52 -10.74
C GLN A 259 2.93 -11.26 -9.88
N LEU A 260 2.68 -11.41 -8.57
CA LEU A 260 2.51 -10.29 -7.66
C LEU A 260 3.75 -9.36 -7.66
N LYS A 261 4.96 -9.92 -7.60
CA LYS A 261 6.21 -9.15 -7.67
C LYS A 261 6.38 -8.38 -8.98
N ALA A 262 5.85 -8.89 -10.07
CA ALA A 262 5.93 -8.24 -11.38
C ALA A 262 4.97 -7.05 -11.53
N MET A 263 3.99 -6.89 -10.64
CA MET A 263 3.01 -5.80 -10.70
C MET A 263 3.64 -4.44 -10.30
N PRO A 264 3.23 -3.32 -10.95
CA PRO A 264 4.00 -2.07 -10.85
C PRO A 264 3.85 -1.31 -9.52
N ASN A 265 2.71 -1.36 -8.86
CA ASN A 265 2.41 -0.61 -7.64
C ASN A 265 1.65 -1.52 -6.67
N VAL A 266 2.38 -2.40 -6.00
CA VAL A 266 1.81 -3.30 -4.99
C VAL A 266 1.88 -2.60 -3.63
N ILE A 267 0.72 -2.29 -3.09
CA ILE A 267 0.54 -1.56 -1.84
C ILE A 267 0.17 -2.55 -0.74
N GLY A 268 1.06 -2.73 0.22
CA GLY A 268 0.79 -3.48 1.44
C GLY A 268 0.14 -2.59 2.51
N LEU A 269 -1.00 -3.02 3.04
CA LEU A 269 -1.73 -2.34 4.11
C LEU A 269 -1.68 -3.18 5.38
N ALA A 270 -0.85 -2.80 6.32
CA ALA A 270 -0.73 -3.50 7.60
C ALA A 270 -0.14 -2.62 8.69
N ALA A 271 -0.62 -2.78 9.93
CA ALA A 271 -0.04 -2.22 11.14
C ALA A 271 -0.32 -3.12 12.35
N GLY A 272 0.46 -2.93 13.39
CA GLY A 272 0.33 -3.63 14.67
C GLY A 272 1.56 -4.45 15.04
N ALA A 273 1.87 -4.46 16.33
CA ALA A 273 3.03 -5.17 16.86
C ALA A 273 2.99 -6.69 16.61
N ASP A 274 1.79 -7.26 16.57
CA ASP A 274 1.53 -8.67 16.28
C ASP A 274 1.80 -9.06 14.82
N LYS A 275 1.93 -8.08 13.92
CA LYS A 275 2.17 -8.29 12.48
C LYS A 275 3.61 -8.02 12.04
N ILE A 276 4.50 -7.61 12.94
CA ILE A 276 5.87 -7.19 12.59
C ILE A 276 6.62 -8.27 11.81
N GLU A 277 6.59 -9.53 12.29
CA GLU A 277 7.29 -10.62 11.61
C GLU A 277 6.72 -10.90 10.22
N ALA A 278 5.39 -10.86 10.09
CA ALA A 278 4.71 -11.02 8.81
C ALA A 278 5.05 -9.87 7.84
N ILE A 279 5.04 -8.62 8.32
CA ILE A 279 5.39 -7.45 7.50
C ILE A 279 6.86 -7.55 7.04
N ARG A 280 7.79 -7.92 7.95
CA ARG A 280 9.20 -8.14 7.59
C ARG A 280 9.37 -9.21 6.54
N ALA A 281 8.68 -10.34 6.68
CA ALA A 281 8.72 -11.43 5.70
C ALA A 281 8.25 -10.96 4.32
N VAL A 282 7.14 -10.24 4.24
CA VAL A 282 6.62 -9.70 2.98
C VAL A 282 7.58 -8.68 2.35
N LEU A 283 8.21 -7.83 3.16
CA LEU A 283 9.20 -6.84 2.71
C LEU A 283 10.49 -7.52 2.22
N ARG A 284 11.04 -8.49 2.97
CA ARG A 284 12.22 -9.27 2.58
C ARG A 284 12.00 -10.05 1.30
N GLY A 285 10.82 -10.63 1.16
CA GLY A 285 10.42 -11.32 -0.05
C GLY A 285 10.23 -10.42 -1.26
N GLY A 286 10.13 -9.10 -1.08
CA GLY A 286 9.92 -8.12 -2.16
C GLY A 286 8.54 -8.24 -2.81
N TYR A 287 7.50 -8.62 -2.04
CA TYR A 287 6.15 -8.82 -2.56
C TYR A 287 5.33 -7.54 -2.66
N ILE A 288 5.77 -6.48 -1.98
CA ILE A 288 5.20 -5.14 -2.07
C ILE A 288 6.29 -4.14 -2.39
N ASN A 289 5.93 -3.04 -3.02
CA ASN A 289 6.83 -1.92 -3.29
C ASN A 289 6.35 -0.58 -2.68
N ILE A 290 5.15 -0.58 -2.09
CA ILE A 290 4.61 0.54 -1.32
C ILE A 290 4.07 -0.03 0.00
N LEU A 291 4.39 0.61 1.12
CA LEU A 291 3.88 0.23 2.44
C LEU A 291 3.04 1.35 3.04
N ILE A 292 1.83 1.03 3.49
CA ILE A 292 1.01 1.92 4.31
C ILE A 292 0.91 1.31 5.70
N THR A 293 1.44 2.02 6.69
CA THR A 293 1.52 1.56 8.08
C THR A 293 1.44 2.74 9.06
N ASP A 294 1.47 2.46 10.35
CA ASP A 294 1.52 3.47 11.40
C ASP A 294 2.94 3.70 11.95
N GLU A 295 3.13 4.82 12.64
CA GLU A 295 4.41 5.20 13.21
C GLU A 295 4.97 4.17 14.22
N PRO A 296 4.18 3.57 15.15
CA PRO A 296 4.67 2.53 16.04
C PRO A 296 5.20 1.30 15.29
N THR A 297 4.47 0.83 14.28
CA THR A 297 4.89 -0.30 13.44
C THR A 297 6.16 0.04 12.67
N ALA A 298 6.27 1.24 12.11
CA ALA A 298 7.46 1.72 11.42
C ALA A 298 8.69 1.70 12.34
N ASN A 299 8.54 2.17 13.59
CA ASN A 299 9.59 2.14 14.59
C ASN A 299 10.08 0.72 14.90
N LEU A 300 9.14 -0.25 14.99
CA LEU A 300 9.49 -1.66 15.23
C LEU A 300 10.18 -2.30 14.02
N LEU A 301 9.76 -1.96 12.80
CA LEU A 301 10.39 -2.45 11.56
C LEU A 301 11.81 -1.92 11.36
N LEU A 302 12.10 -0.71 11.86
CA LEU A 302 13.43 -0.09 11.77
C LEU A 302 14.43 -0.63 12.81
N ARG A 303 13.98 -1.23 13.91
CA ARG A 303 14.85 -1.88 14.89
C ARG A 303 15.53 -3.09 14.26
N ASP A 304 16.82 -3.25 14.56
CA ASP A 304 17.54 -4.48 14.23
C ASP A 304 17.05 -5.62 15.13
N GLU A 305 17.08 -6.85 14.60
CA GLU A 305 16.72 -8.07 15.32
C GLU A 305 17.81 -8.48 16.31
#